data_a33a656c0cfa6efa171bb35daeffd105
#
_entry.id   a33a656c0cfa6efa171bb35daeffd105
#
_cell.length_a   1.000
_cell.length_b   1.000
_cell.length_c   1.000
_cell.angle_alpha   90.00
_cell.angle_beta   90.00
_cell.angle_gamma   90.00
#
_symmetry.space_group_name_H-M   'P 1'
#
loop_
_entity.id
_entity.type
_entity.pdbx_description
1 polymer ?
#
loop_
_entity_poly.entity_id
_entity_poly.type
_entity_poly.pdbx_seq_one_letter_code
_entity_poly.pdbx_strand_id
1 'polypeptide(L)'
;MSDPTTVIDSQWSVPRARGAIAGAEIGAPAQQTNGDPSARVADGKQTETHLSASGIEKSYYRGRVEIPVLRGVDLEVRRGEMLAIVGQSGSGKSTLLHLLGLLDAPGGGEIQMDGRRIDCLPAGQRERIRNQQFGMVFQFYHLLPELTALENVLVPRMIAEGVFGYWRNRARHKAAAGQLLELVGLGHRLRHRPRELSGGEMQRAAIARALVTSPQVLLADEPTGNLDRSTGQEILRLLRNLNAQQGLTIVMVTHDEAIAAQADRGGRLVAGQMAT
;
A
#
# COMPACT_ATOMS: atom_id res chain seq x y z
N MET A 1 28.57 -27.73 5.10
CA MET A 1 27.24 -27.80 5.74
C MET A 1 27.27 -26.80 6.87
N SER A 2 26.81 -25.60 6.60
CA SER A 2 26.68 -24.53 7.61
C SER A 2 25.45 -23.70 7.21
N ASP A 3 24.49 -23.74 8.09
CA ASP A 3 23.16 -23.10 7.98
C ASP A 3 23.30 -21.58 8.17
N PRO A 4 22.88 -20.73 7.27
CA PRO A 4 22.82 -19.28 7.50
C PRO A 4 21.44 -18.84 7.97
N THR A 5 21.11 -19.14 9.23
CA THR A 5 20.01 -18.43 9.89
C THR A 5 20.53 -17.08 10.37
N THR A 6 20.56 -16.09 9.48
CA THR A 6 20.91 -14.72 9.83
C THR A 6 19.72 -14.11 10.58
N VAL A 7 19.89 -13.97 11.88
CA VAL A 7 19.05 -13.18 12.78
C VAL A 7 19.05 -11.73 12.28
N ILE A 8 17.93 -11.24 11.79
CA ILE A 8 17.74 -9.83 11.43
C ILE A 8 17.58 -9.05 12.73
N ASP A 9 18.62 -8.28 13.06
CA ASP A 9 18.70 -7.46 14.24
C ASP A 9 17.64 -6.36 14.25
N SER A 10 16.93 -6.21 15.38
CA SER A 10 15.68 -5.47 15.59
C SER A 10 15.89 -3.97 15.79
N GLN A 11 16.68 -3.27 14.96
CA GLN A 11 16.96 -1.84 15.15
C GLN A 11 16.46 -0.88 14.05
N TRP A 12 15.59 -1.32 13.16
CA TRP A 12 15.04 -0.40 12.17
C TRP A 12 13.61 0.01 12.54
N SER A 13 13.48 1.10 13.30
CA SER A 13 12.19 1.77 13.51
C SER A 13 12.03 2.90 12.51
N VAL A 14 10.99 2.81 11.66
CA VAL A 14 10.55 3.94 10.82
C VAL A 14 10.22 5.11 11.75
N PRO A 15 10.73 6.34 11.50
CA PRO A 15 10.37 7.48 12.31
C PRO A 15 8.86 7.74 12.22
N ARG A 16 8.13 7.54 13.31
CA ARG A 16 6.72 7.91 13.41
C ARG A 16 6.58 9.40 13.13
N ALA A 17 5.80 9.75 12.12
CA ALA A 17 5.47 11.13 11.81
C ALA A 17 4.76 11.76 13.01
N ARG A 18 5.46 12.65 13.74
CA ARG A 18 4.85 13.56 14.72
C ARG A 18 4.17 14.69 13.94
N GLY A 19 2.86 14.74 14.01
CA GLY A 19 2.04 15.83 13.51
C GLY A 19 0.85 16.03 14.43
N ALA A 20 1.13 16.48 15.67
CA ALA A 20 0.09 17.00 16.55
C ALA A 20 -0.23 18.44 16.14
N ILE A 21 -1.48 18.71 15.76
CA ILE A 21 -2.04 20.05 15.74
C ILE A 21 -2.70 20.25 17.10
N ALA A 22 -2.14 21.17 17.91
CA ALA A 22 -2.67 21.60 19.18
C ALA A 22 -3.90 22.50 18.97
N GLY A 23 -4.88 22.42 19.87
CA GLY A 23 -5.88 23.45 20.02
C GLY A 23 -7.13 23.04 20.76
N ALA A 24 -7.18 23.46 22.02
CA ALA A 24 -8.31 23.84 22.87
C ALA A 24 -8.82 22.83 23.91
N GLU A 25 -8.44 23.13 25.14
CA GLU A 25 -9.00 22.65 26.42
C GLU A 25 -10.44 23.15 26.63
N ILE A 26 -11.31 22.35 27.26
CA ILE A 26 -12.25 22.80 28.29
C ILE A 26 -12.67 21.60 29.17
N GLY A 27 -12.34 21.66 30.48
CA GLY A 27 -13.15 21.38 31.66
C GLY A 27 -13.62 19.97 32.01
N ALA A 28 -13.08 19.46 33.12
CA ALA A 28 -13.42 18.28 33.92
C ALA A 28 -14.84 18.34 34.57
N PRO A 29 -15.34 17.35 35.41
CA PRO A 29 -14.58 16.43 36.25
C PRO A 29 -15.04 14.95 36.34
N ALA A 30 -14.24 14.19 37.07
CA ALA A 30 -14.23 12.81 37.44
C ALA A 30 -15.51 12.17 37.97
N GLN A 31 -15.71 10.87 37.61
CA GLN A 31 -16.26 9.85 38.54
C GLN A 31 -15.53 8.52 38.36
N GLN A 32 -14.95 8.05 39.46
CA GLN A 32 -14.36 6.72 39.63
C GLN A 32 -15.47 5.68 39.80
N THR A 33 -15.40 4.59 39.02
CA THR A 33 -16.07 3.34 39.39
C THR A 33 -15.08 2.20 39.25
N ASN A 34 -14.86 1.51 40.36
CA ASN A 34 -14.09 0.27 40.50
C ASN A 34 -14.77 -0.86 39.72
N GLY A 35 -14.00 -1.58 38.92
CA GLY A 35 -14.41 -2.78 38.18
C GLY A 35 -13.21 -3.72 37.98
N ASP A 36 -13.37 -4.88 38.57
CA ASP A 36 -12.70 -6.18 38.57
C ASP A 36 -11.56 -6.43 37.53
N PRO A 37 -10.35 -6.87 37.95
CA PRO A 37 -9.23 -7.20 37.06
C PRO A 37 -9.22 -8.69 36.72
N SER A 38 -10.18 -9.19 35.96
CA SER A 38 -10.12 -10.54 35.35
C SER A 38 -10.88 -10.63 34.03
N ALA A 39 -10.36 -9.92 32.99
CA ALA A 39 -10.84 -10.12 31.63
C ALA A 39 -9.65 -10.14 30.67
N ARG A 40 -9.25 -11.34 30.32
CA ARG A 40 -8.63 -11.81 29.06
C ARG A 40 -7.89 -10.76 28.22
N VAL A 41 -6.57 -10.93 28.16
CA VAL A 41 -5.72 -10.42 27.08
C VAL A 41 -6.23 -11.01 25.76
N ALA A 42 -7.05 -10.27 25.05
CA ALA A 42 -7.42 -10.51 23.67
C ALA A 42 -6.49 -9.69 22.78
N ASP A 43 -5.91 -10.39 21.84
CA ASP A 43 -5.00 -9.94 20.78
C ASP A 43 -5.47 -8.61 20.17
N GLY A 44 -4.80 -7.50 20.53
CA GLY A 44 -5.24 -6.13 20.22
C GLY A 44 -4.83 -5.67 18.81
N LYS A 45 -5.25 -6.35 17.75
CA LYS A 45 -5.32 -5.71 16.43
C LYS A 45 -6.42 -4.65 16.49
N GLN A 46 -6.02 -3.37 16.40
CA GLN A 46 -6.94 -2.23 16.41
C GLN A 46 -8.03 -2.43 15.35
N THR A 47 -9.29 -2.41 15.78
CA THR A 47 -10.48 -2.63 14.94
C THR A 47 -10.90 -1.38 14.15
N GLU A 48 -10.07 -0.34 14.10
CA GLU A 48 -10.41 0.92 13.42
C GLU A 48 -10.31 0.78 11.90
N THR A 49 -11.36 1.23 11.21
CA THR A 49 -11.36 1.38 9.75
C THR A 49 -10.33 2.41 9.34
N HIS A 50 -9.38 2.00 8.49
CA HIS A 50 -8.30 2.84 8.00
C HIS A 50 -8.60 3.43 6.63
N LEU A 51 -9.18 2.63 5.73
CA LEU A 51 -9.60 3.03 4.39
C LEU A 51 -10.98 2.47 4.12
N SER A 52 -11.90 3.29 3.65
CA SER A 52 -13.24 2.83 3.24
C SER A 52 -13.64 3.41 1.89
N ALA A 53 -14.47 2.66 1.20
CA ALA A 53 -15.12 3.03 -0.04
C ALA A 53 -16.61 2.70 0.13
N SER A 54 -17.49 3.66 -0.15
CA SER A 54 -18.94 3.50 0.01
C SER A 54 -19.66 3.89 -1.27
N GLY A 55 -20.43 2.93 -1.82
CA GLY A 55 -21.23 3.11 -3.02
C GLY A 55 -20.41 3.49 -4.25
N ILE A 56 -19.19 2.98 -4.40
CA ILE A 56 -18.29 3.37 -5.49
C ILE A 56 -18.81 2.93 -6.84
N GLU A 57 -19.01 3.91 -7.71
CA GLU A 57 -19.37 3.72 -9.11
C GLU A 57 -18.27 4.24 -10.04
N LYS A 58 -18.04 3.54 -11.13
CA LYS A 58 -17.13 3.98 -12.19
C LYS A 58 -17.56 3.46 -13.54
N SER A 59 -17.70 4.37 -14.50
CA SER A 59 -17.88 4.05 -15.91
C SER A 59 -16.77 4.66 -16.74
N TYR A 60 -16.42 3.99 -17.84
CA TYR A 60 -15.56 4.54 -18.88
C TYR A 60 -16.35 4.68 -20.19
N TYR A 61 -15.90 5.55 -21.08
CA TYR A 61 -16.56 5.80 -22.35
C TYR A 61 -15.71 5.34 -23.52
N ARG A 62 -16.29 4.51 -24.40
CA ARG A 62 -15.71 4.18 -25.69
C ARG A 62 -16.51 4.85 -26.79
N GLY A 63 -16.10 6.05 -27.18
CA GLY A 63 -16.90 6.90 -28.04
C GLY A 63 -18.16 7.36 -27.31
N ARG A 64 -19.34 6.95 -27.78
CA ARG A 64 -20.64 7.27 -27.16
C ARG A 64 -21.19 6.15 -26.27
N VAL A 65 -20.48 5.03 -26.18
CA VAL A 65 -20.93 3.86 -25.39
C VAL A 65 -20.35 3.97 -23.99
N GLU A 66 -21.22 3.98 -23.00
CA GLU A 66 -20.86 3.89 -21.59
C GLU A 66 -20.60 2.43 -21.22
N ILE A 67 -19.48 2.18 -20.54
CA ILE A 67 -19.07 0.87 -20.05
C ILE A 67 -18.97 0.99 -18.51
N PRO A 68 -20.02 0.56 -17.77
CA PRO A 68 -19.97 0.56 -16.32
C PRO A 68 -19.02 -0.55 -15.82
N VAL A 69 -18.04 -0.19 -15.01
CA VAL A 69 -17.01 -1.09 -14.48
C VAL A 69 -17.23 -1.37 -12.99
N LEU A 70 -17.56 -0.35 -12.19
CA LEU A 70 -17.93 -0.51 -10.79
C LEU A 70 -19.37 0.01 -10.58
N ARG A 71 -20.15 -0.72 -9.76
CA ARG A 71 -21.59 -0.57 -9.66
C ARG A 71 -22.05 -0.58 -8.19
N GLY A 72 -21.62 0.42 -7.41
CA GLY A 72 -21.95 0.52 -6.00
C GLY A 72 -21.11 -0.44 -5.13
N VAL A 73 -19.78 -0.27 -5.16
CA VAL A 73 -18.86 -1.08 -4.36
C VAL A 73 -18.73 -0.49 -2.97
N ASP A 74 -18.98 -1.32 -1.95
CA ASP A 74 -18.70 -1.03 -0.55
C ASP A 74 -17.50 -1.86 -0.08
N LEU A 75 -16.53 -1.22 0.57
CA LEU A 75 -15.32 -1.86 1.06
C LEU A 75 -14.81 -1.14 2.30
N GLU A 76 -14.44 -1.93 3.32
CA GLU A 76 -13.73 -1.44 4.50
C GLU A 76 -12.42 -2.19 4.66
N VAL A 77 -11.35 -1.46 4.97
CA VAL A 77 -10.01 -1.99 5.25
C VAL A 77 -9.59 -1.50 6.63
N ARG A 78 -9.21 -2.42 7.49
CA ARG A 78 -8.76 -2.12 8.86
C ARG A 78 -7.29 -1.73 8.88
N ARG A 79 -6.89 -0.95 9.86
CA ARG A 79 -5.48 -0.58 10.03
C ARG A 79 -4.61 -1.81 10.29
N GLY A 80 -3.51 -1.94 9.54
CA GLY A 80 -2.60 -3.08 9.63
C GLY A 80 -3.17 -4.40 9.10
N GLU A 81 -4.32 -4.37 8.40
CA GLU A 81 -4.90 -5.54 7.73
C GLU A 81 -4.23 -5.78 6.39
N MET A 82 -4.04 -7.05 6.05
CA MET A 82 -3.77 -7.47 4.67
C MET A 82 -5.07 -8.01 4.07
N LEU A 83 -5.70 -7.21 3.19
CA LEU A 83 -6.92 -7.55 2.47
C LEU A 83 -6.61 -8.00 1.05
N ALA A 84 -7.17 -9.12 0.60
CA ALA A 84 -7.11 -9.56 -0.79
C ALA A 84 -8.48 -9.49 -1.47
N ILE A 85 -8.54 -8.92 -2.67
CA ILE A 85 -9.76 -8.87 -3.50
C ILE A 85 -9.56 -9.78 -4.71
N VAL A 86 -10.38 -10.82 -4.80
CA VAL A 86 -10.34 -11.82 -5.89
C VAL A 86 -11.43 -11.51 -6.91
N GLY A 87 -11.17 -11.85 -8.16
CA GLY A 87 -12.17 -11.77 -9.22
C GLY A 87 -11.59 -12.11 -10.58
N GLN A 88 -12.45 -12.41 -11.53
CA GLN A 88 -12.04 -12.71 -12.91
C GLN A 88 -11.40 -11.47 -13.58
N SER A 89 -10.65 -11.68 -14.66
CA SER A 89 -10.18 -10.59 -15.51
C SER A 89 -11.36 -9.75 -16.00
N GLY A 90 -11.22 -8.42 -15.94
CA GLY A 90 -12.30 -7.49 -16.29
C GLY A 90 -13.40 -7.28 -15.24
N SER A 91 -13.30 -7.87 -14.04
CA SER A 91 -14.29 -7.64 -12.97
C SER A 91 -14.24 -6.24 -12.33
N GLY A 92 -13.21 -5.43 -12.62
CA GLY A 92 -13.04 -4.08 -12.08
C GLY A 92 -12.00 -3.94 -10.96
N LYS A 93 -11.23 -5.00 -10.63
CA LYS A 93 -10.25 -5.01 -9.52
C LYS A 93 -9.21 -3.89 -9.58
N SER A 94 -8.50 -3.78 -10.71
CA SER A 94 -7.49 -2.72 -10.91
C SER A 94 -8.12 -1.34 -10.88
N THR A 95 -9.35 -1.19 -11.44
CA THR A 95 -10.10 0.07 -11.37
C THR A 95 -10.40 0.46 -9.92
N LEU A 96 -10.89 -0.49 -9.11
CA LEU A 96 -11.14 -0.25 -7.69
C LEU A 96 -9.85 0.17 -6.97
N LEU A 97 -8.75 -0.54 -7.20
CA LEU A 97 -7.45 -0.22 -6.60
C LEU A 97 -6.95 1.18 -7.01
N HIS A 98 -7.13 1.56 -8.28
CA HIS A 98 -6.77 2.90 -8.77
C HIS A 98 -7.60 4.01 -8.14
N LEU A 99 -8.89 3.77 -7.90
CA LEU A 99 -9.75 4.73 -7.20
C LEU A 99 -9.34 4.88 -5.73
N LEU A 100 -9.12 3.75 -5.03
CA LEU A 100 -8.63 3.77 -3.64
C LEU A 100 -7.30 4.52 -3.51
N GLY A 101 -6.39 4.36 -4.48
CA GLY A 101 -5.10 5.05 -4.53
C GLY A 101 -5.15 6.47 -5.11
N LEU A 102 -6.33 7.03 -5.38
CA LEU A 102 -6.53 8.37 -5.96
C LEU A 102 -5.81 8.58 -7.30
N LEU A 103 -5.56 7.50 -8.07
CA LEU A 103 -5.04 7.59 -9.45
C LEU A 103 -6.12 8.03 -10.42
N ASP A 104 -7.38 7.67 -10.14
CA ASP A 104 -8.55 8.08 -10.88
C ASP A 104 -9.63 8.58 -9.90
N ALA A 105 -10.68 9.22 -10.40
CA ALA A 105 -11.79 9.70 -9.59
C ALA A 105 -13.01 8.78 -9.77
N PRO A 106 -13.77 8.47 -8.71
CA PRO A 106 -15.03 7.75 -8.82
C PRO A 106 -16.07 8.58 -9.59
N GLY A 107 -17.01 7.90 -10.25
CA GLY A 107 -18.18 8.53 -10.87
C GLY A 107 -19.29 8.78 -9.85
N GLY A 108 -19.37 7.98 -8.80
CA GLY A 108 -20.28 8.09 -7.67
C GLY A 108 -19.68 7.44 -6.42
N GLY A 109 -20.30 7.69 -5.27
CA GLY A 109 -19.82 7.21 -3.97
C GLY A 109 -18.75 8.09 -3.35
N GLU A 110 -18.04 7.56 -2.35
CA GLU A 110 -16.99 8.28 -1.64
C GLU A 110 -15.89 7.35 -1.12
N ILE A 111 -14.68 7.90 -1.00
CA ILE A 111 -13.53 7.23 -0.41
C ILE A 111 -13.05 8.02 0.80
N GLN A 112 -12.92 7.31 1.93
CA GLN A 112 -12.46 7.91 3.18
C GLN A 112 -11.19 7.22 3.68
N MET A 113 -10.29 8.00 4.28
CA MET A 113 -9.12 7.53 5.01
C MET A 113 -9.15 8.11 6.42
N ASP A 114 -9.09 7.25 7.43
CA ASP A 114 -9.23 7.63 8.84
C ASP A 114 -10.49 8.49 9.11
N GLY A 115 -11.64 8.11 8.51
CA GLY A 115 -12.92 8.81 8.62
C GLY A 115 -13.00 10.14 7.85
N ARG A 116 -11.94 10.53 7.12
CA ARG A 116 -11.94 11.75 6.31
C ARG A 116 -12.08 11.41 4.84
N ARG A 117 -13.05 12.04 4.17
CA ARG A 117 -13.23 11.91 2.72
C ARG A 117 -12.05 12.49 1.95
N ILE A 118 -11.48 11.74 1.00
CA ILE A 118 -10.24 12.09 0.28
C ILE A 118 -10.41 12.19 -1.24
N ASP A 119 -11.45 11.61 -1.84
CA ASP A 119 -11.70 11.60 -3.29
C ASP A 119 -12.13 12.97 -3.83
N CYS A 120 -12.84 13.77 -3.03
CA CYS A 120 -13.39 15.08 -3.43
C CYS A 120 -12.40 16.25 -3.22
N LEU A 121 -11.19 16.01 -2.73
CA LEU A 121 -10.21 17.06 -2.46
C LEU A 121 -9.66 17.67 -3.76
N PRO A 122 -9.18 18.94 -3.74
CA PRO A 122 -8.49 19.54 -4.87
C PRO A 122 -7.33 18.68 -5.38
N ALA A 123 -7.03 18.73 -6.69
CA ALA A 123 -6.05 17.85 -7.35
C ALA A 123 -4.70 17.82 -6.64
N GLY A 124 -4.12 18.96 -6.29
CA GLY A 124 -2.83 19.02 -5.59
C GLY A 124 -2.84 18.39 -4.19
N GLN A 125 -4.00 18.43 -3.48
CA GLN A 125 -4.12 17.72 -2.19
C GLN A 125 -4.23 16.21 -2.40
N ARG A 126 -4.98 15.75 -3.40
CA ARG A 126 -5.07 14.33 -3.76
C ARG A 126 -3.71 13.76 -4.18
N GLU A 127 -2.95 14.51 -5.01
CA GLU A 127 -1.58 14.12 -5.41
C GLU A 127 -0.64 14.00 -4.20
N ARG A 128 -0.73 14.94 -3.26
CA ARG A 128 0.06 14.90 -2.03
C ARG A 128 -0.29 13.69 -1.17
N ILE A 129 -1.59 13.43 -0.96
CA ILE A 129 -2.07 12.26 -0.20
C ILE A 129 -1.61 10.98 -0.91
N ARG A 130 -1.82 10.86 -2.23
CA ARG A 130 -1.37 9.71 -3.03
C ARG A 130 0.13 9.44 -2.85
N ASN A 131 0.97 10.46 -2.94
CA ASN A 131 2.40 10.30 -2.83
C ASN A 131 2.87 9.98 -1.40
N GLN A 132 2.21 10.51 -0.36
CA GLN A 132 2.66 10.40 1.03
C GLN A 132 1.99 9.26 1.80
N GLN A 133 0.74 8.91 1.48
CA GLN A 133 -0.04 7.93 2.24
C GLN A 133 -0.17 6.59 1.54
N PHE A 134 -0.01 6.56 0.22
CA PHE A 134 -0.17 5.34 -0.57
C PHE A 134 1.14 4.92 -1.24
N GLY A 135 1.48 3.62 -1.11
CA GLY A 135 2.44 2.95 -1.97
C GLY A 135 1.68 2.17 -3.05
N MET A 136 2.17 2.21 -4.29
CA MET A 136 1.55 1.48 -5.40
C MET A 136 2.53 0.47 -5.99
N VAL A 137 2.08 -0.78 -6.08
CA VAL A 137 2.77 -1.88 -6.76
C VAL A 137 1.88 -2.35 -7.90
N PHE A 138 2.39 -2.30 -9.12
CA PHE A 138 1.65 -2.65 -10.33
C PHE A 138 2.08 -4.01 -10.87
N GLN A 139 1.23 -4.65 -11.63
CA GLN A 139 1.50 -5.92 -12.31
C GLN A 139 2.71 -5.83 -13.26
N PHE A 140 2.87 -4.73 -13.99
CA PHE A 140 3.99 -4.45 -14.89
C PHE A 140 4.97 -3.48 -14.25
N TYR A 141 5.52 -3.72 -13.14
CA TYR A 141 6.55 -3.02 -12.38
C TYR A 141 6.63 -1.49 -12.55
N HIS A 142 6.45 -0.94 -13.75
CA HIS A 142 6.52 0.47 -14.14
C HIS A 142 7.80 1.16 -13.64
N LEU A 143 8.92 0.44 -13.70
CA LEU A 143 10.24 1.04 -13.46
C LEU A 143 10.66 1.86 -14.68
N LEU A 144 11.29 3.00 -14.43
CA LEU A 144 11.86 3.86 -15.47
C LEU A 144 13.12 3.19 -16.01
N PRO A 145 13.17 2.82 -17.31
CA PRO A 145 14.24 1.99 -17.86
C PRO A 145 15.59 2.70 -17.92
N GLU A 146 15.60 4.03 -17.92
CA GLU A 146 16.81 4.86 -17.94
C GLU A 146 17.48 4.98 -16.56
N LEU A 147 16.71 4.74 -15.49
CA LEU A 147 17.16 4.87 -14.12
C LEU A 147 17.63 3.53 -13.54
N THR A 148 18.61 3.60 -12.65
CA THR A 148 19.03 2.46 -11.82
C THR A 148 17.95 2.06 -10.81
N ALA A 149 18.09 0.90 -10.16
CA ALA A 149 17.19 0.46 -9.09
C ALA A 149 17.11 1.51 -7.96
N LEU A 150 18.26 2.03 -7.52
CA LEU A 150 18.31 3.07 -6.49
C LEU A 150 17.60 4.35 -6.93
N GLU A 151 17.80 4.80 -8.16
CA GLU A 151 17.18 6.01 -8.69
C GLU A 151 15.66 5.83 -8.85
N ASN A 152 15.20 4.66 -9.33
CA ASN A 152 13.78 4.34 -9.38
C ASN A 152 13.10 4.42 -8.00
N VAL A 153 13.75 3.89 -6.96
CA VAL A 153 13.24 3.97 -5.58
C VAL A 153 13.18 5.41 -5.08
N LEU A 154 14.08 6.28 -5.51
CA LEU A 154 14.13 7.69 -5.08
C LEU A 154 13.07 8.58 -5.74
N VAL A 155 12.49 8.20 -6.88
CA VAL A 155 11.53 9.04 -7.64
C VAL A 155 10.39 9.59 -6.77
N PRO A 156 9.67 8.80 -5.94
CA PRO A 156 8.57 9.33 -5.13
C PRO A 156 9.03 10.39 -4.10
N ARG A 157 10.24 10.26 -3.55
CA ARG A 157 10.82 11.28 -2.65
C ARG A 157 11.16 12.57 -3.38
N MET A 158 11.67 12.47 -4.61
CA MET A 158 11.94 13.65 -5.43
C MET A 158 10.65 14.43 -5.72
N ILE A 159 9.57 13.71 -5.98
CA ILE A 159 8.23 14.31 -6.22
C ILE A 159 7.70 14.95 -4.93
N ALA A 160 7.81 14.26 -3.79
CA ALA A 160 7.27 14.73 -2.50
C ALA A 160 7.91 16.01 -1.99
N GLU A 161 9.21 16.15 -2.14
CA GLU A 161 10.00 17.25 -1.55
C GLU A 161 10.34 18.36 -2.55
N GLY A 162 10.11 18.13 -3.84
CA GLY A 162 10.54 19.01 -4.89
C GLY A 162 12.07 19.09 -5.02
N VAL A 163 12.56 19.84 -6.01
CA VAL A 163 13.99 19.87 -6.38
C VAL A 163 14.86 20.34 -5.19
N PHE A 164 14.54 21.48 -4.58
CA PHE A 164 15.36 22.05 -3.51
C PHE A 164 15.35 21.22 -2.22
N GLY A 165 14.18 20.73 -1.81
CA GLY A 165 14.04 19.86 -0.62
C GLY A 165 14.82 18.57 -0.77
N TYR A 166 14.68 17.91 -1.92
CA TYR A 166 15.40 16.68 -2.22
C TYR A 166 16.93 16.87 -2.21
N TRP A 167 17.46 17.92 -2.87
CA TRP A 167 18.89 18.16 -2.93
C TRP A 167 19.50 18.42 -1.54
N ARG A 168 18.81 19.14 -0.69
CA ARG A 168 19.26 19.39 0.70
C ARG A 168 19.39 18.11 1.51
N ASN A 169 18.52 17.11 1.27
CA ASN A 169 18.46 15.86 2.04
C ASN A 169 18.95 14.65 1.24
N ARG A 170 19.59 14.85 0.09
CA ARG A 170 19.97 13.81 -0.88
C ARG A 170 20.73 12.63 -0.27
N ALA A 171 21.70 12.89 0.59
CA ALA A 171 22.49 11.83 1.23
C ALA A 171 21.61 10.93 2.11
N ARG A 172 20.70 11.52 2.91
CA ARG A 172 19.75 10.81 3.76
C ARG A 172 18.78 9.97 2.91
N HIS A 173 18.24 10.54 1.82
CA HIS A 173 17.32 9.81 0.94
C HIS A 173 17.99 8.63 0.25
N LYS A 174 19.24 8.79 -0.21
CA LYS A 174 20.01 7.70 -0.81
C LYS A 174 20.28 6.57 0.20
N ALA A 175 20.63 6.93 1.43
CA ALA A 175 20.84 5.93 2.48
C ALA A 175 19.54 5.16 2.78
N ALA A 176 18.40 5.86 2.96
CA ALA A 176 17.11 5.23 3.21
C ALA A 176 16.66 4.34 2.02
N ALA A 177 16.82 4.79 0.77
CA ALA A 177 16.50 3.99 -0.40
C ALA A 177 17.42 2.76 -0.53
N GLY A 178 18.71 2.89 -0.18
CA GLY A 178 19.65 1.77 -0.10
C GLY A 178 19.21 0.72 0.91
N GLN A 179 18.84 1.13 2.13
CA GLN A 179 18.30 0.25 3.16
C GLN A 179 17.02 -0.47 2.74
N LEU A 180 16.11 0.22 2.01
CA LEU A 180 14.91 -0.42 1.47
C LEU A 180 15.26 -1.47 0.41
N LEU A 181 16.24 -1.19 -0.45
CA LEU A 181 16.71 -2.18 -1.43
C LEU A 181 17.40 -3.36 -0.75
N GLU A 182 18.15 -3.16 0.32
CA GLU A 182 18.69 -4.24 1.15
C GLU A 182 17.57 -5.07 1.80
N LEU A 183 16.54 -4.41 2.37
CA LEU A 183 15.36 -5.06 2.98
C LEU A 183 14.63 -5.99 2.00
N VAL A 184 14.52 -5.59 0.74
CA VAL A 184 13.92 -6.42 -0.31
C VAL A 184 14.93 -7.37 -0.99
N GLY A 185 16.17 -7.49 -0.48
CA GLY A 185 17.20 -8.39 -0.99
C GLY A 185 17.94 -7.91 -2.24
N LEU A 186 17.91 -6.60 -2.52
CA LEU A 186 18.54 -5.98 -3.71
C LEU A 186 19.74 -5.09 -3.38
N GLY A 187 20.36 -5.23 -2.20
CA GLY A 187 21.53 -4.44 -1.82
C GLY A 187 22.72 -4.56 -2.80
N HIS A 188 22.85 -5.70 -3.47
CA HIS A 188 23.88 -5.94 -4.49
C HIS A 188 23.50 -5.42 -5.89
N ARG A 189 22.26 -4.89 -6.09
CA ARG A 189 21.71 -4.45 -7.38
C ARG A 189 21.45 -2.94 -7.49
N LEU A 190 21.88 -2.13 -6.54
CA LEU A 190 21.59 -0.69 -6.45
C LEU A 190 21.82 0.09 -7.75
N ARG A 191 22.87 -0.27 -8.49
CA ARG A 191 23.31 0.41 -9.72
C ARG A 191 22.80 -0.24 -11.01
N HIS A 192 22.10 -1.38 -10.92
CA HIS A 192 21.54 -2.07 -12.09
C HIS A 192 20.31 -1.33 -12.62
N ARG A 193 20.14 -1.33 -13.92
CA ARG A 193 18.96 -0.83 -14.61
C ARG A 193 17.91 -1.93 -14.76
N PRO A 194 16.62 -1.61 -14.97
CA PRO A 194 15.57 -2.61 -15.10
C PRO A 194 15.87 -3.74 -16.10
N ARG A 195 16.51 -3.46 -17.22
CA ARG A 195 16.91 -4.45 -18.23
C ARG A 195 17.95 -5.48 -17.73
N GLU A 196 18.61 -5.20 -16.61
CA GLU A 196 19.65 -6.02 -16.01
C GLU A 196 19.12 -6.80 -14.79
N LEU A 197 17.82 -6.67 -14.50
CA LEU A 197 17.11 -7.29 -13.39
C LEU A 197 16.18 -8.39 -13.89
N SER A 198 16.06 -9.47 -13.13
CA SER A 198 15.03 -10.48 -13.33
C SER A 198 13.63 -9.92 -13.00
N GLY A 199 12.55 -10.61 -13.40
CA GLY A 199 11.18 -10.21 -13.09
C GLY A 199 10.93 -10.06 -11.58
N GLY A 200 11.42 -11.00 -10.79
CA GLY A 200 11.34 -10.94 -9.33
C GLY A 200 12.16 -9.80 -8.72
N GLU A 201 13.35 -9.51 -9.27
CA GLU A 201 14.18 -8.36 -8.85
C GLU A 201 13.49 -7.03 -9.21
N MET A 202 12.88 -6.93 -10.39
CA MET A 202 12.09 -5.75 -10.78
C MET A 202 10.90 -5.55 -9.84
N GLN A 203 10.19 -6.61 -9.47
CA GLN A 203 9.07 -6.53 -8.52
C GLN A 203 9.54 -6.09 -7.12
N ARG A 204 10.64 -6.62 -6.62
CA ARG A 204 11.24 -6.18 -5.35
C ARG A 204 11.64 -4.70 -5.39
N ALA A 205 12.23 -4.23 -6.50
CA ALA A 205 12.54 -2.81 -6.69
C ALA A 205 11.28 -1.93 -6.73
N ALA A 206 10.20 -2.39 -7.37
CA ALA A 206 8.90 -1.70 -7.38
C ALA A 206 8.27 -1.63 -5.98
N ILE A 207 8.39 -2.69 -5.16
CA ILE A 207 7.97 -2.68 -3.75
C ILE A 207 8.82 -1.68 -2.95
N ALA A 208 10.15 -1.69 -3.07
CA ALA A 208 11.02 -0.73 -2.40
C ALA A 208 10.66 0.72 -2.79
N ARG A 209 10.37 0.98 -4.08
CA ARG A 209 9.89 2.28 -4.55
C ARG A 209 8.57 2.69 -3.90
N ALA A 210 7.63 1.76 -3.78
CA ALA A 210 6.35 2.02 -3.16
C ALA A 210 6.47 2.38 -1.66
N LEU A 211 7.51 1.86 -0.98
CA LEU A 211 7.73 2.05 0.45
C LEU A 211 8.57 3.28 0.81
N VAL A 212 9.27 3.91 -0.15
CA VAL A 212 10.27 4.95 0.14
C VAL A 212 9.70 6.20 0.80
N THR A 213 8.43 6.51 0.61
CA THR A 213 7.72 7.61 1.28
C THR A 213 7.17 7.23 2.65
N SER A 214 7.37 5.98 3.08
CA SER A 214 6.80 5.42 4.33
C SER A 214 5.27 5.50 4.33
N PRO A 215 4.60 4.92 3.32
CA PRO A 215 3.15 4.99 3.18
C PRO A 215 2.43 4.26 4.31
N GLN A 216 1.18 4.63 4.57
CA GLN A 216 0.32 3.94 5.53
C GLN A 216 -0.42 2.76 4.88
N VAL A 217 -0.68 2.85 3.58
CA VAL A 217 -1.40 1.82 2.80
C VAL A 217 -0.57 1.44 1.57
N LEU A 218 -0.37 0.15 1.37
CA LEU A 218 0.20 -0.41 0.14
C LEU A 218 -0.93 -1.01 -0.70
N LEU A 219 -1.07 -0.53 -1.92
CA LEU A 219 -2.01 -1.03 -2.91
C LEU A 219 -1.24 -1.87 -3.94
N ALA A 220 -1.58 -3.14 -4.09
CA ALA A 220 -0.86 -4.08 -4.94
C ALA A 220 -1.76 -4.69 -6.01
N ASP A 221 -1.54 -4.33 -7.26
CA ASP A 221 -2.26 -4.86 -8.42
C ASP A 221 -1.50 -6.08 -8.97
N GLU A 222 -2.03 -7.26 -8.73
CA GLU A 222 -1.48 -8.56 -9.14
C GLU A 222 0.04 -8.68 -8.90
N PRO A 223 0.52 -8.50 -7.65
CA PRO A 223 1.94 -8.33 -7.35
C PRO A 223 2.81 -9.53 -7.70
N THR A 224 2.20 -10.67 -8.06
CA THR A 224 2.89 -11.92 -8.43
C THR A 224 2.46 -12.44 -9.80
N GLY A 225 1.57 -11.73 -10.51
CA GLY A 225 0.93 -12.21 -11.74
C GLY A 225 1.88 -12.49 -12.91
N ASN A 226 3.05 -11.85 -12.95
CA ASN A 226 4.07 -12.03 -14.00
C ASN A 226 5.30 -12.82 -13.53
N LEU A 227 5.20 -13.53 -12.40
CA LEU A 227 6.31 -14.26 -11.79
C LEU A 227 6.03 -15.77 -11.80
N ASP A 228 7.11 -16.55 -11.82
CA ASP A 228 7.01 -17.97 -11.54
C ASP A 228 6.53 -18.20 -10.07
N ARG A 229 6.02 -19.41 -9.81
CA ARG A 229 5.38 -19.74 -8.54
C ARG A 229 6.32 -19.55 -7.33
N SER A 230 7.61 -19.91 -7.47
CA SER A 230 8.58 -19.82 -6.37
C SER A 230 8.88 -18.36 -6.04
N THR A 231 9.20 -17.56 -7.04
CA THR A 231 9.42 -16.12 -6.91
C THR A 231 8.17 -15.39 -6.40
N GLY A 232 6.98 -15.77 -6.88
CA GLY A 232 5.72 -15.22 -6.40
C GLY A 232 5.53 -15.46 -4.89
N GLN A 233 5.83 -16.65 -4.39
CA GLN A 233 5.77 -16.97 -2.96
C GLN A 233 6.76 -16.14 -2.12
N GLU A 234 7.92 -15.85 -2.65
CA GLU A 234 8.91 -14.97 -1.96
C GLU A 234 8.38 -13.52 -1.86
N ILE A 235 7.75 -13.01 -2.92
CA ILE A 235 7.11 -11.68 -2.90
C ILE A 235 5.97 -11.64 -1.87
N LEU A 236 5.14 -12.67 -1.79
CA LEU A 236 4.06 -12.73 -0.79
C LEU A 236 4.61 -12.78 0.63
N ARG A 237 5.66 -13.57 0.90
CA ARG A 237 6.33 -13.59 2.21
C ARG A 237 6.89 -12.20 2.56
N LEU A 238 7.51 -11.51 1.60
CA LEU A 238 7.98 -10.15 1.79
C LEU A 238 6.84 -9.20 2.20
N LEU A 239 5.71 -9.21 1.47
CA LEU A 239 4.54 -8.39 1.80
C LEU A 239 3.96 -8.72 3.18
N ARG A 240 3.86 -10.01 3.53
CA ARG A 240 3.42 -10.46 4.86
C ARG A 240 4.36 -9.99 5.97
N ASN A 241 5.66 -10.06 5.76
CA ASN A 241 6.63 -9.58 6.73
C ASN A 241 6.52 -8.07 6.94
N LEU A 242 6.35 -7.29 5.87
CA LEU A 242 6.12 -5.84 5.96
C LEU A 242 4.84 -5.52 6.74
N ASN A 243 3.75 -6.23 6.46
CA ASN A 243 2.49 -6.09 7.20
C ASN A 243 2.67 -6.42 8.69
N ALA A 244 3.24 -7.58 9.01
CA ALA A 244 3.37 -8.06 10.38
C ALA A 244 4.35 -7.23 11.23
N GLN A 245 5.50 -6.83 10.66
CA GLN A 245 6.56 -6.14 11.41
C GLN A 245 6.36 -4.63 11.48
N GLN A 246 5.77 -4.01 10.44
CA GLN A 246 5.64 -2.56 10.34
C GLN A 246 4.21 -2.07 10.52
N GLY A 247 3.23 -2.98 10.66
CA GLY A 247 1.82 -2.62 10.74
C GLY A 247 1.28 -1.99 9.45
N LEU A 248 1.93 -2.25 8.31
CA LEU A 248 1.54 -1.70 7.01
C LEU A 248 0.19 -2.28 6.58
N THR A 249 -0.78 -1.42 6.31
CA THR A 249 -2.05 -1.85 5.72
C THR A 249 -1.83 -2.23 4.26
N ILE A 250 -2.29 -3.39 3.82
CA ILE A 250 -2.10 -3.87 2.44
C ILE A 250 -3.46 -4.21 1.82
N VAL A 251 -3.74 -3.63 0.66
CA VAL A 251 -4.87 -4.06 -0.20
C VAL A 251 -4.28 -4.63 -1.47
N MET A 252 -4.52 -5.91 -1.70
CA MET A 252 -4.03 -6.64 -2.86
C MET A 252 -5.20 -7.09 -3.72
N VAL A 253 -5.08 -6.95 -5.04
CA VAL A 253 -6.00 -7.58 -5.98
C VAL A 253 -5.29 -8.71 -6.71
N THR A 254 -5.99 -9.81 -6.93
CA THR A 254 -5.45 -10.99 -7.63
C THR A 254 -6.57 -11.80 -8.29
N HIS A 255 -6.22 -12.61 -9.27
CA HIS A 255 -7.13 -13.62 -9.80
C HIS A 255 -6.87 -15.02 -9.21
N ASP A 256 -5.83 -15.18 -8.39
CA ASP A 256 -5.42 -16.44 -7.77
C ASP A 256 -5.97 -16.54 -6.33
N GLU A 257 -6.88 -17.48 -6.11
CA GLU A 257 -7.50 -17.74 -4.80
C GLU A 257 -6.49 -18.27 -3.76
N ALA A 258 -5.46 -19.00 -4.20
CA ALA A 258 -4.43 -19.51 -3.30
C ALA A 258 -3.52 -18.38 -2.76
N ILE A 259 -3.34 -17.32 -3.55
CA ILE A 259 -2.67 -16.10 -3.11
C ILE A 259 -3.56 -15.33 -2.13
N ALA A 260 -4.84 -15.17 -2.46
CA ALA A 260 -5.78 -14.46 -1.61
C ALA A 260 -5.99 -15.13 -0.24
N ALA A 261 -5.96 -16.46 -0.20
CA ALA A 261 -6.06 -17.22 1.06
C ALA A 261 -4.91 -16.95 2.05
N GLN A 262 -3.83 -16.30 1.60
CA GLN A 262 -2.71 -15.89 2.46
C GLN A 262 -2.94 -14.52 3.11
N ALA A 263 -3.98 -13.77 2.74
CA ALA A 263 -4.36 -12.51 3.38
C ALA A 263 -5.13 -12.74 4.68
N ASP A 264 -5.25 -11.71 5.51
CA ASP A 264 -6.04 -11.77 6.75
C ASP A 264 -7.53 -11.89 6.46
N ARG A 265 -8.00 -11.28 5.35
CA ARG A 265 -9.38 -11.33 4.85
C ARG A 265 -9.42 -11.30 3.33
N GLY A 266 -10.34 -12.07 2.76
CA GLY A 266 -10.65 -12.08 1.33
C GLY A 266 -11.99 -11.41 1.02
N GLY A 267 -12.06 -10.72 -0.11
CA GLY A 267 -13.29 -10.24 -0.74
C GLY A 267 -13.37 -10.71 -2.19
N ARG A 268 -14.56 -10.88 -2.74
CA ARG A 268 -14.74 -11.27 -4.15
C ARG A 268 -15.43 -10.15 -4.91
N LEU A 269 -14.82 -9.71 -6.02
CA LEU A 269 -15.41 -8.72 -6.93
C LEU A 269 -15.93 -9.44 -8.19
N VAL A 270 -17.23 -9.34 -8.43
CA VAL A 270 -17.92 -9.98 -9.57
C VAL A 270 -18.69 -8.91 -10.33
N ALA A 271 -18.41 -8.75 -11.60
CA ALA A 271 -19.11 -7.82 -12.50
C ALA A 271 -19.28 -6.38 -11.92
N GLY A 272 -18.23 -5.90 -11.22
CA GLY A 272 -18.21 -4.56 -10.65
C GLY A 272 -18.90 -4.41 -9.29
N GLN A 273 -19.25 -5.50 -8.61
CA GLN A 273 -19.87 -5.49 -7.27
C GLN A 273 -19.13 -6.42 -6.33
N MET A 274 -19.07 -6.07 -5.03
CA MET A 274 -18.57 -7.00 -4.03
C MET A 274 -19.61 -8.10 -3.81
N ALA A 275 -19.18 -9.36 -3.96
CA ALA A 275 -20.03 -10.50 -3.60
C ALA A 275 -20.10 -10.60 -2.08
N THR A 276 -21.32 -10.75 -1.58
CA THR A 276 -21.63 -11.01 -0.16
C THR A 276 -21.22 -12.42 0.26
#